data_ee5d638e27b8961e37665494b520e595
#
_entry.id   ee5d638e27b8961e37665494b520e595
#
_cell.length_a   1.000
_cell.length_b   1.000
_cell.length_c   1.000
_cell.angle_alpha   90.00
_cell.angle_beta   90.00
_cell.angle_gamma   90.00
#
_symmetry.space_group_name_H-M   'P 1'
#
loop_
_entity.id
_entity.type
_entity.pdbx_description
1 polymer ?
#
loop_
_entity_poly.entity_id
_entity_poly.type
_entity_poly.pdbx_seq_one_letter_code
_entity_poly.pdbx_strand_id
1 'polypeptide(L)'
;KNDPSTSEEAYAEALGNTQLQQWRNKAISDTYEPGSTFKSIVLAAATEEGVVSESDHFYCSGSVMVEGWSDPIKCSYTPGHKDQDLATAVANSCNPAFVAIGQRLGAEKFYDYLEDFGFLEPTGIDMQGEYDTSSLIWPRDKFTNVNLATASFGQRFNVTPIQLITAASAVINGGHLMKPYVVSQVTDASGNVLQYTEPTEVRQVVSEQTSARCRAILEKVVDGGTGKNAAVEGYRIGGKTGSSETLVDGHTIVSFLGFAPADDPQVVILLAYDAPKPASPGANTTAGGWYISGGNMAALMASELLENILDYMGVEKTYSSTADVLVPNVTGKTLADATAALKKNNLTLRTVGDGDTVTGQIPAQGASIPGGSEVVLYMGEQVPTDQVQVPNVVGLTLAQAQKKMTEAGLYLKASGASGYSTSTAYEQEVAAGTSVDRGTAIEVRFTDSAASGAGL
;
A
#
# COMPACT_ATOMS: atom_id res chain seq x y z
N LYS A 1 -30.79 33.34 6.73
CA LYS A 1 -32.04 34.09 6.43
C LYS A 1 -33.25 33.71 7.29
N ASN A 2 -33.13 32.67 8.13
CA ASN A 2 -34.25 32.23 8.97
C ASN A 2 -34.18 32.79 10.43
N ASP A 3 -33.12 33.54 10.78
CA ASP A 3 -33.03 34.24 12.04
C ASP A 3 -33.34 35.72 11.81
N PRO A 4 -34.47 36.24 12.33
CA PRO A 4 -34.89 37.63 12.10
C PRO A 4 -33.98 38.65 12.80
N SER A 5 -33.01 38.22 13.65
CA SER A 5 -32.02 39.08 14.29
C SER A 5 -30.77 39.31 13.44
N THR A 6 -30.60 38.57 12.35
CA THR A 6 -29.42 38.70 11.48
C THR A 6 -29.58 39.90 10.52
N SER A 7 -28.71 40.89 10.66
CA SER A 7 -28.69 42.03 9.71
C SER A 7 -28.35 41.62 8.30
N GLU A 8 -28.80 42.40 7.28
CA GLU A 8 -28.46 42.14 5.88
C GLU A 8 -26.96 42.16 5.63
N GLU A 9 -26.20 43.03 6.32
CA GLU A 9 -24.76 43.10 6.25
C GLU A 9 -24.08 41.83 6.80
N ALA A 10 -24.51 41.36 7.98
CA ALA A 10 -23.99 40.12 8.56
C ALA A 10 -24.32 38.90 7.68
N TYR A 11 -25.48 38.90 7.05
CA TYR A 11 -25.86 37.84 6.09
C TYR A 11 -24.99 37.89 4.82
N ALA A 12 -24.76 39.09 4.26
CA ALA A 12 -23.92 39.25 3.07
C ALA A 12 -22.45 38.86 3.34
N GLU A 13 -21.93 39.23 4.51
CA GLU A 13 -20.60 38.82 4.98
C GLU A 13 -20.50 37.29 5.15
N ALA A 14 -21.46 36.67 5.83
CA ALA A 14 -21.50 35.23 6.00
C ALA A 14 -21.63 34.48 4.67
N LEU A 15 -22.41 35.00 3.72
CA LEU A 15 -22.54 34.46 2.38
C LEU A 15 -21.24 34.58 1.60
N GLY A 16 -20.57 35.74 1.65
CA GLY A 16 -19.26 35.96 1.02
C GLY A 16 -18.19 35.02 1.58
N ASN A 17 -18.13 34.88 2.89
CA ASN A 17 -17.21 33.95 3.55
C ASN A 17 -17.49 32.49 3.16
N THR A 18 -18.76 32.09 3.06
CA THR A 18 -19.14 30.74 2.64
C THR A 18 -18.74 30.47 1.19
N GLN A 19 -18.91 31.46 0.28
CA GLN A 19 -18.49 31.35 -1.11
C GLN A 19 -16.96 31.22 -1.24
N LEU A 20 -16.21 32.05 -0.50
CA LEU A 20 -14.74 31.96 -0.46
C LEU A 20 -14.26 30.60 0.04
N GLN A 21 -14.92 30.03 1.04
CA GLN A 21 -14.62 28.68 1.52
C GLN A 21 -14.91 27.59 0.49
N GLN A 22 -15.96 27.76 -0.35
CA GLN A 22 -16.26 26.81 -1.43
C GLN A 22 -15.20 26.85 -2.55
N TRP A 23 -14.59 28.01 -2.79
CA TRP A 23 -13.55 28.16 -3.82
C TRP A 23 -12.16 27.74 -3.33
N ARG A 24 -12.01 27.54 -2.04
CA ARG A 24 -10.74 27.11 -1.45
C ARG A 24 -10.41 25.70 -1.88
N ASN A 25 -9.22 25.47 -2.40
CA ASN A 25 -8.72 24.13 -2.71
C ASN A 25 -8.24 23.45 -1.43
N LYS A 26 -9.10 22.60 -0.86
CA LYS A 26 -8.81 21.91 0.40
C LYS A 26 -7.56 21.04 0.35
N ALA A 27 -7.20 20.51 -0.80
CA ALA A 27 -6.03 19.65 -0.95
C ALA A 27 -4.71 20.37 -0.64
N ILE A 28 -4.66 21.69 -0.85
CA ILE A 28 -3.44 22.49 -0.66
C ILE A 28 -3.55 23.50 0.49
N SER A 29 -4.81 23.86 0.89
CA SER A 29 -5.04 24.94 1.86
C SER A 29 -5.49 24.45 3.23
N ASP A 30 -6.09 23.25 3.33
CA ASP A 30 -6.55 22.69 4.60
C ASP A 30 -5.43 21.87 5.23
N THR A 31 -5.37 21.92 6.56
CA THR A 31 -4.38 21.18 7.34
C THR A 31 -5.07 20.24 8.30
N TYR A 32 -4.46 19.08 8.52
CA TYR A 32 -4.99 18.09 9.45
C TYR A 32 -3.88 17.20 10.02
N GLU A 33 -4.16 16.53 11.11
CA GLU A 33 -3.28 15.48 11.61
C GLU A 33 -3.38 14.25 10.68
N PRO A 34 -2.29 13.82 10.03
CA PRO A 34 -2.34 12.74 9.05
C PRO A 34 -2.72 11.37 9.65
N GLY A 35 -2.57 11.23 10.97
CA GLY A 35 -2.85 10.00 11.66
C GLY A 35 -2.04 8.83 11.09
N SER A 36 -2.60 7.64 11.14
CA SER A 36 -1.87 6.42 10.76
C SER A 36 -1.44 6.33 9.29
N THR A 37 -1.85 7.22 8.39
CA THR A 37 -1.30 7.29 7.04
C THR A 37 0.16 7.75 7.05
N PHE A 38 0.56 8.56 8.04
CA PHE A 38 1.93 8.99 8.25
C PHE A 38 2.88 7.85 8.61
N LYS A 39 2.36 6.72 9.09
CA LYS A 39 3.17 5.53 9.39
C LYS A 39 3.92 4.99 8.18
N SER A 40 3.46 5.27 6.95
CA SER A 40 4.19 4.93 5.72
C SER A 40 5.52 5.67 5.62
N ILE A 41 5.55 6.93 6.04
CA ILE A 41 6.75 7.77 6.08
C ILE A 41 7.72 7.28 7.16
N VAL A 42 7.19 7.00 8.37
CA VAL A 42 7.99 6.47 9.49
C VAL A 42 8.59 5.10 9.16
N LEU A 43 7.81 4.24 8.49
CA LEU A 43 8.28 2.95 7.99
C LEU A 43 9.47 3.13 7.03
N ALA A 44 9.36 4.04 6.07
CA ALA A 44 10.39 4.31 5.09
C ALA A 44 11.67 4.82 5.77
N ALA A 45 11.57 5.83 6.63
CA ALA A 45 12.70 6.37 7.38
C ALA A 45 13.39 5.30 8.26
N ALA A 46 12.63 4.52 9.00
CA ALA A 46 13.18 3.48 9.88
C ALA A 46 13.82 2.31 9.10
N THR A 47 13.28 1.99 7.92
CA THR A 47 13.84 0.97 7.02
C THR A 47 15.13 1.46 6.38
N GLU A 48 15.19 2.72 5.93
CA GLU A 48 16.38 3.32 5.33
C GLU A 48 17.55 3.38 6.31
N GLU A 49 17.29 3.78 7.55
CA GLU A 49 18.30 3.82 8.61
C GLU A 49 18.66 2.43 9.17
N GLY A 50 18.02 1.35 8.67
CA GLY A 50 18.27 -0.01 9.11
C GLY A 50 17.94 -0.28 10.58
N VAL A 51 17.11 0.58 11.22
CA VAL A 51 16.70 0.41 12.62
C VAL A 51 15.54 -0.56 12.78
N VAL A 52 14.94 -0.97 11.66
CA VAL A 52 13.94 -2.05 11.58
C VAL A 52 14.20 -2.96 10.37
N SER A 53 13.85 -4.21 10.53
CA SER A 53 13.87 -5.24 9.49
C SER A 53 12.63 -6.11 9.54
N GLU A 54 12.38 -6.90 8.50
CA GLU A 54 11.24 -7.81 8.42
C GLU A 54 11.25 -8.90 9.53
N SER A 55 12.42 -9.20 10.08
CA SER A 55 12.58 -10.16 11.18
C SER A 55 12.33 -9.55 12.56
N ASP A 56 12.13 -8.24 12.66
CA ASP A 56 11.82 -7.59 13.93
C ASP A 56 10.42 -7.94 14.42
N HIS A 57 10.30 -8.14 15.72
CA HIS A 57 9.06 -8.40 16.41
C HIS A 57 8.69 -7.28 17.37
N PHE A 58 7.39 -6.99 17.44
CA PHE A 58 6.81 -5.94 18.27
C PHE A 58 5.68 -6.52 19.12
N TYR A 59 5.80 -6.38 20.44
CA TYR A 59 4.75 -6.81 21.36
C TYR A 59 3.79 -5.67 21.67
N CYS A 60 2.49 -5.91 21.50
CA CYS A 60 1.44 -4.94 21.82
C CYS A 60 0.48 -5.50 22.87
N SER A 61 0.47 -4.90 24.06
CA SER A 61 -0.46 -5.22 25.15
C SER A 61 -1.79 -4.44 25.09
N GLY A 62 -1.97 -3.58 24.08
CA GLY A 62 -3.10 -2.66 23.92
C GLY A 62 -2.76 -1.21 24.21
N SER A 63 -1.60 -0.93 24.83
CA SER A 63 -1.09 0.42 25.06
C SER A 63 0.42 0.39 25.34
N VAL A 64 1.03 1.58 25.33
CA VAL A 64 2.43 1.79 25.71
C VAL A 64 2.58 3.06 26.53
N MET A 65 3.43 3.01 27.57
CA MET A 65 3.82 4.20 28.33
C MET A 65 5.03 4.85 27.66
N VAL A 66 5.03 6.17 27.62
CA VAL A 66 6.14 6.98 27.09
C VAL A 66 6.66 7.87 28.21
N GLU A 67 7.97 7.89 28.36
CA GLU A 67 8.62 8.75 29.36
C GLU A 67 8.29 10.22 29.11
N GLY A 68 7.85 10.91 30.14
CA GLY A 68 7.39 12.30 30.07
C GLY A 68 5.90 12.47 29.76
N TRP A 69 5.15 11.37 29.64
CA TRP A 69 3.69 11.41 29.44
C TRP A 69 2.96 10.63 30.52
N SER A 70 1.91 11.22 31.12
CA SER A 70 1.18 10.63 32.26
C SER A 70 0.24 9.48 31.87
N ASP A 71 -0.29 9.53 30.65
CA ASP A 71 -1.30 8.59 30.17
C ASP A 71 -0.71 7.61 29.15
N PRO A 72 -1.19 6.34 29.14
CA PRO A 72 -0.74 5.39 28.13
C PRO A 72 -1.25 5.77 26.74
N ILE A 73 -0.37 5.70 25.74
CA ILE A 73 -0.76 5.77 24.32
C ILE A 73 -1.46 4.46 23.97
N LYS A 74 -2.75 4.55 23.61
CA LYS A 74 -3.60 3.38 23.33
C LYS A 74 -3.43 2.88 21.88
N CYS A 75 -3.51 1.58 21.72
CA CYS A 75 -3.73 0.95 20.43
C CYS A 75 -5.21 1.01 20.06
N SER A 76 -5.54 1.09 18.77
CA SER A 76 -6.92 0.98 18.29
C SER A 76 -7.56 -0.36 18.64
N TYR A 77 -6.76 -1.41 18.77
CA TYR A 77 -7.19 -2.73 19.27
C TYR A 77 -6.81 -2.87 20.75
N THR A 78 -7.76 -2.61 21.63
CA THR A 78 -7.53 -2.55 23.08
C THR A 78 -7.08 -3.86 23.74
N PRO A 79 -7.44 -5.08 23.25
CA PRO A 79 -6.87 -6.32 23.77
C PRO A 79 -5.38 -6.50 23.46
N GLY A 80 -4.83 -5.69 22.55
CA GLY A 80 -3.45 -5.73 22.08
C GLY A 80 -3.19 -6.85 21.08
N HIS A 81 -2.39 -6.54 20.07
CA HIS A 81 -2.07 -7.45 18.97
C HIS A 81 -1.11 -8.59 19.36
N LYS A 82 -0.55 -8.53 20.60
CA LYS A 82 0.46 -9.48 21.11
C LYS A 82 1.76 -9.38 20.30
N ASP A 83 2.42 -10.50 20.09
CA ASP A 83 3.63 -10.59 19.29
C ASP A 83 3.29 -10.55 17.80
N GLN A 84 3.95 -9.68 17.04
CA GLN A 84 3.73 -9.49 15.62
C GLN A 84 5.04 -9.03 14.95
N ASP A 85 5.31 -9.51 13.75
CA ASP A 85 6.40 -9.03 12.92
C ASP A 85 6.14 -7.61 12.38
N LEU A 86 7.13 -7.02 11.72
CA LEU A 86 7.03 -5.65 11.18
C LEU A 86 5.85 -5.52 10.21
N ALA A 87 5.69 -6.43 9.25
CA ALA A 87 4.64 -6.37 8.25
C ALA A 87 3.24 -6.45 8.88
N THR A 88 3.05 -7.36 9.84
CA THR A 88 1.82 -7.50 10.62
C THR A 88 1.54 -6.27 11.47
N ALA A 89 2.56 -5.65 12.07
CA ALA A 89 2.41 -4.43 12.87
C ALA A 89 1.94 -3.24 12.01
N VAL A 90 2.43 -3.14 10.76
CA VAL A 90 2.00 -2.15 9.77
C VAL A 90 0.58 -2.45 9.29
N ALA A 91 0.26 -3.71 8.96
CA ALA A 91 -1.05 -4.16 8.51
C ALA A 91 -2.14 -3.92 9.56
N ASN A 92 -1.83 -4.17 10.83
CA ASN A 92 -2.68 -3.91 11.98
C ASN A 92 -2.74 -2.43 12.40
N SER A 93 -1.91 -1.58 11.80
CA SER A 93 -1.78 -0.17 12.19
C SER A 93 -1.48 0.03 13.69
N CYS A 94 -0.61 -0.81 14.27
CA CYS A 94 -0.35 -0.88 15.71
C CYS A 94 0.39 0.35 16.24
N ASN A 95 -0.25 1.20 17.08
CA ASN A 95 0.39 2.40 17.64
C ASN A 95 1.60 2.07 18.53
N PRO A 96 1.53 1.11 19.50
CA PRO A 96 2.70 0.75 20.31
C PRO A 96 3.92 0.30 19.49
N ALA A 97 3.71 -0.42 18.39
CA ALA A 97 4.79 -0.80 17.49
C ALA A 97 5.44 0.43 16.85
N PHE A 98 4.63 1.37 16.34
CA PHE A 98 5.15 2.59 15.73
C PHE A 98 5.80 3.56 16.71
N VAL A 99 5.36 3.63 17.96
CA VAL A 99 6.10 4.32 19.03
C VAL A 99 7.49 3.70 19.20
N ALA A 100 7.58 2.37 19.27
CA ALA A 100 8.87 1.68 19.38
C ALA A 100 9.77 1.91 18.14
N ILE A 101 9.19 1.89 16.94
CA ILE A 101 9.90 2.18 15.67
C ILE A 101 10.46 3.61 15.69
N GLY A 102 9.62 4.60 16.02
CA GLY A 102 10.09 5.99 16.10
C GLY A 102 11.15 6.21 17.17
N GLN A 103 11.03 5.53 18.33
CA GLN A 103 12.06 5.59 19.37
C GLN A 103 13.39 4.95 18.94
N ARG A 104 13.37 3.89 18.12
CA ARG A 104 14.58 3.31 17.52
C ARG A 104 15.23 4.26 16.51
N LEU A 105 14.40 4.98 15.71
CA LEU A 105 14.89 5.99 14.77
C LEU A 105 15.53 7.18 15.51
N GLY A 106 14.94 7.58 16.63
CA GLY A 106 15.39 8.72 17.43
C GLY A 106 14.90 10.08 16.89
N ALA A 107 14.86 11.08 17.79
CA ALA A 107 14.26 12.37 17.49
C ALA A 107 15.00 13.15 16.39
N GLU A 108 16.32 13.14 16.39
CA GLU A 108 17.13 13.87 15.39
C GLU A 108 16.89 13.31 13.98
N LYS A 109 17.03 11.99 13.80
CA LYS A 109 16.79 11.36 12.50
C LYS A 109 15.33 11.50 12.04
N PHE A 110 14.38 11.35 12.97
CA PHE A 110 12.96 11.56 12.66
C PHE A 110 12.73 12.98 12.11
N TYR A 111 13.38 13.97 12.72
CA TYR A 111 13.25 15.35 12.29
C TYR A 111 13.94 15.61 10.94
N ASP A 112 15.10 15.00 10.68
CA ASP A 112 15.76 15.04 9.38
C ASP A 112 14.81 14.53 8.29
N TYR A 113 14.10 13.41 8.52
CA TYR A 113 13.12 12.88 7.57
C TYR A 113 11.86 13.74 7.43
N LEU A 114 11.43 14.48 8.47
CA LEU A 114 10.37 15.50 8.30
C LEU A 114 10.79 16.56 7.29
N GLU A 115 12.05 17.00 7.35
CA GLU A 115 12.62 17.97 6.42
C GLU A 115 12.81 17.37 5.02
N ASP A 116 13.42 16.18 4.94
CA ASP A 116 13.73 15.51 3.67
C ASP A 116 12.47 15.14 2.88
N PHE A 117 11.40 14.73 3.53
CA PHE A 117 10.10 14.49 2.90
C PHE A 117 9.28 15.75 2.62
N GLY A 118 9.81 16.95 2.93
CA GLY A 118 9.22 18.24 2.58
C GLY A 118 8.08 18.70 3.47
N PHE A 119 7.98 18.23 4.72
CA PHE A 119 6.91 18.65 5.63
C PHE A 119 7.15 20.01 6.28
N LEU A 120 8.37 20.56 6.22
CA LEU A 120 8.73 21.83 6.82
C LEU A 120 8.65 23.01 5.83
N GLU A 121 8.18 22.77 4.62
CA GLU A 121 8.06 23.78 3.55
C GLU A 121 6.83 23.48 2.67
N PRO A 122 6.28 24.47 1.96
CA PRO A 122 5.29 24.22 0.92
C PRO A 122 5.86 23.35 -0.21
N THR A 123 5.02 22.52 -0.85
CA THR A 123 5.44 21.65 -1.96
C THR A 123 5.82 22.44 -3.21
N GLY A 124 5.37 23.70 -3.30
CA GLY A 124 5.58 24.55 -4.46
C GLY A 124 4.77 24.13 -5.68
N ILE A 125 3.61 23.46 -5.47
CA ILE A 125 2.66 23.18 -6.54
C ILE A 125 2.29 24.47 -7.29
N ASP A 126 2.08 24.39 -8.59
CA ASP A 126 1.75 25.51 -9.47
C ASP A 126 0.32 26.05 -9.30
N MET A 127 -0.21 25.98 -8.08
CA MET A 127 -1.52 26.49 -7.68
C MET A 127 -1.38 27.52 -6.56
N GLN A 128 -2.28 28.52 -6.57
CA GLN A 128 -2.30 29.54 -5.51
C GLN A 128 -3.03 29.03 -4.27
N GLY A 129 -2.59 29.48 -3.08
CA GLY A 129 -3.26 29.21 -1.82
C GLY A 129 -2.75 27.98 -1.08
N GLU A 130 -1.55 27.48 -1.45
CA GLU A 130 -0.87 26.45 -0.66
C GLU A 130 -0.53 26.99 0.73
N TYR A 131 -0.88 26.22 1.78
CA TYR A 131 -0.65 26.60 3.16
C TYR A 131 0.76 26.20 3.61
N ASP A 132 1.46 27.11 4.28
CA ASP A 132 2.74 26.83 4.91
C ASP A 132 2.52 26.20 6.29
N THR A 133 2.83 24.93 6.42
CA THR A 133 2.64 24.13 7.64
C THR A 133 3.82 24.16 8.60
N SER A 134 4.92 24.86 8.27
CA SER A 134 6.16 24.88 9.07
C SER A 134 5.93 25.24 10.55
N SER A 135 4.98 26.16 10.82
CA SER A 135 4.60 26.53 12.18
C SER A 135 3.68 25.55 12.90
N LEU A 136 3.17 24.55 12.22
CA LEU A 136 2.26 23.52 12.76
C LEU A 136 3.01 22.25 13.18
N ILE A 137 4.32 22.22 13.00
CA ILE A 137 5.23 21.16 13.43
C ILE A 137 6.11 21.74 14.55
N TRP A 138 6.34 20.96 15.60
CA TRP A 138 7.21 21.39 16.69
C TRP A 138 8.61 21.69 16.18
N PRO A 139 9.22 22.83 16.54
CA PRO A 139 10.59 23.14 16.14
C PRO A 139 11.57 22.10 16.71
N ARG A 140 12.67 21.87 16.01
CA ARG A 140 13.66 20.82 16.32
C ARG A 140 14.17 20.88 17.77
N ASP A 141 14.46 22.07 18.28
CA ASP A 141 14.95 22.29 19.65
C ASP A 141 13.90 22.00 20.73
N LYS A 142 12.63 21.87 20.35
CA LYS A 142 11.50 21.54 21.23
C LYS A 142 10.87 20.16 20.92
N PHE A 143 11.48 19.39 20.03
CA PHE A 143 10.98 18.09 19.63
C PHE A 143 11.36 17.03 20.68
N THR A 144 10.49 16.82 21.65
CA THR A 144 10.70 15.93 22.79
C THR A 144 10.43 14.48 22.48
N ASN A 145 10.79 13.55 23.40
CA ASN A 145 10.43 12.14 23.30
C ASN A 145 8.91 11.90 23.18
N VAL A 146 8.10 12.74 23.80
CA VAL A 146 6.64 12.68 23.69
C VAL A 146 6.18 13.11 22.30
N ASN A 147 6.77 14.17 21.74
CA ASN A 147 6.50 14.60 20.36
C ASN A 147 6.88 13.49 19.38
N LEU A 148 8.06 12.90 19.52
CA LEU A 148 8.50 11.76 18.71
C LEU A 148 7.51 10.60 18.78
N ALA A 149 7.09 10.20 19.98
CA ALA A 149 6.19 9.07 20.16
C ALA A 149 4.83 9.31 19.47
N THR A 150 4.27 10.52 19.60
CA THR A 150 2.97 10.86 18.98
C THR A 150 3.09 11.09 17.48
N ALA A 151 4.17 11.72 17.01
CA ALA A 151 4.44 11.92 15.60
C ALA A 151 4.71 10.61 14.86
N SER A 152 5.24 9.58 15.54
CA SER A 152 5.49 8.26 14.95
C SER A 152 4.22 7.56 14.45
N PHE A 153 3.04 7.97 14.87
CA PHE A 153 1.77 7.50 14.33
C PHE A 153 0.89 8.63 13.78
N GLY A 154 1.50 9.80 13.49
CA GLY A 154 0.90 10.90 12.73
C GLY A 154 0.00 11.82 13.53
N GLN A 155 0.24 12.00 14.83
CA GLN A 155 -0.53 12.90 15.68
C GLN A 155 0.32 14.06 16.26
N ARG A 156 -0.37 15.14 16.66
CA ARG A 156 0.19 16.37 17.26
C ARG A 156 1.04 17.25 16.36
N PHE A 157 0.82 17.14 15.07
CA PHE A 157 1.28 18.07 14.05
C PHE A 157 0.31 18.03 12.86
N ASN A 158 0.29 19.09 12.07
CA ASN A 158 -0.62 19.17 10.93
C ASN A 158 0.17 19.30 9.63
N VAL A 159 -0.36 18.67 8.58
CA VAL A 159 0.15 18.74 7.21
C VAL A 159 -1.00 19.01 6.25
N THR A 160 -0.70 19.49 5.05
CA THR A 160 -1.70 19.55 3.98
C THR A 160 -1.84 18.18 3.31
N PRO A 161 -3.00 17.85 2.70
CA PRO A 161 -3.15 16.64 1.89
C PRO A 161 -2.10 16.54 0.79
N ILE A 162 -1.74 17.65 0.13
CA ILE A 162 -0.72 17.64 -0.93
C ILE A 162 0.67 17.28 -0.39
N GLN A 163 1.08 17.79 0.76
CA GLN A 163 2.35 17.38 1.38
C GLN A 163 2.37 15.89 1.68
N LEU A 164 1.29 15.36 2.28
CA LEU A 164 1.24 13.95 2.63
C LEU A 164 1.30 13.04 1.39
N ILE A 165 0.53 13.32 0.34
CA ILE A 165 0.53 12.49 -0.86
C ILE A 165 1.85 12.61 -1.64
N THR A 166 2.48 13.78 -1.65
CA THR A 166 3.80 14.01 -2.26
C THR A 166 4.88 13.19 -1.53
N ALA A 167 4.91 13.24 -0.19
CA ALA A 167 5.82 12.44 0.61
C ALA A 167 5.55 10.91 0.43
N ALA A 168 4.28 10.51 0.42
CA ALA A 168 3.92 9.12 0.19
C ALA A 168 4.30 8.64 -1.22
N SER A 169 4.22 9.52 -2.23
CA SER A 169 4.71 9.20 -3.58
C SER A 169 6.21 8.89 -3.55
N ALA A 170 7.00 9.63 -2.78
CA ALA A 170 8.43 9.33 -2.64
C ALA A 170 8.68 7.97 -1.97
N VAL A 171 7.83 7.55 -1.01
CA VAL A 171 7.95 6.21 -0.40
C VAL A 171 7.82 5.09 -1.43
N ILE A 172 7.03 5.27 -2.50
CA ILE A 172 6.65 4.19 -3.41
C ILE A 172 7.28 4.26 -4.80
N ASN A 173 7.92 5.36 -5.18
CA ASN A 173 8.41 5.62 -6.55
C ASN A 173 9.95 5.46 -6.70
N GLY A 174 10.61 4.76 -5.78
CA GLY A 174 12.07 4.65 -5.76
C GLY A 174 12.77 5.62 -4.80
N GLY A 175 12.01 6.36 -4.01
CA GLY A 175 12.54 7.31 -3.02
C GLY A 175 12.62 8.76 -3.50
N HIS A 176 12.12 9.06 -4.68
CA HIS A 176 12.25 10.37 -5.31
C HIS A 176 11.12 11.33 -4.90
N LEU A 177 11.46 12.38 -4.15
CA LEU A 177 10.52 13.46 -3.85
C LEU A 177 10.37 14.35 -5.09
N MET A 178 9.19 14.33 -5.69
CA MET A 178 8.90 15.09 -6.90
C MET A 178 8.12 16.36 -6.57
N LYS A 179 8.41 17.46 -7.27
CA LYS A 179 7.59 18.66 -7.19
C LYS A 179 6.24 18.41 -7.86
N PRO A 180 5.10 18.54 -7.14
CA PRO A 180 3.79 18.37 -7.77
C PRO A 180 3.47 19.54 -8.71
N TYR A 181 2.73 19.25 -9.79
CA TYR A 181 2.21 20.26 -10.71
C TYR A 181 0.89 19.80 -11.32
N VAL A 182 0.07 20.74 -11.79
CA VAL A 182 -1.24 20.51 -12.44
C VAL A 182 -1.19 20.95 -13.90
N VAL A 183 -0.40 21.98 -14.21
CA VAL A 183 -0.31 22.52 -15.56
C VAL A 183 0.83 21.86 -16.31
N SER A 184 0.51 20.99 -17.27
CA SER A 184 1.51 20.33 -18.11
C SER A 184 2.07 21.26 -19.20
N GLN A 185 1.22 22.14 -19.78
CA GLN A 185 1.66 23.11 -20.79
C GLN A 185 0.70 24.29 -20.89
N VAL A 186 1.25 25.40 -21.37
CA VAL A 186 0.50 26.61 -21.74
C VAL A 186 0.67 26.84 -23.24
N THR A 187 -0.42 27.05 -23.98
CA THR A 187 -0.39 27.31 -25.42
C THR A 187 -1.00 28.67 -25.75
N ASP A 188 -0.58 29.28 -26.85
CA ASP A 188 -1.27 30.42 -27.41
C ASP A 188 -2.58 30.05 -28.15
N ALA A 189 -3.30 31.06 -28.64
CA ALA A 189 -4.54 30.84 -29.38
C ALA A 189 -4.38 30.06 -30.70
N SER A 190 -3.16 29.96 -31.20
CA SER A 190 -2.77 29.26 -32.43
C SER A 190 -2.31 27.81 -32.14
N GLY A 191 -2.25 27.42 -30.86
CA GLY A 191 -1.81 26.09 -30.42
C GLY A 191 -0.27 25.95 -30.25
N ASN A 192 0.48 27.03 -30.38
CA ASN A 192 1.92 26.97 -30.12
C ASN A 192 2.18 26.87 -28.62
N VAL A 193 3.06 25.96 -28.21
CA VAL A 193 3.46 25.79 -26.81
C VAL A 193 4.31 27.00 -26.38
N LEU A 194 3.80 27.73 -25.38
CA LEU A 194 4.51 28.87 -24.76
C LEU A 194 5.33 28.42 -23.55
N GLN A 195 4.83 27.41 -22.83
CA GLN A 195 5.49 26.85 -21.65
C GLN A 195 5.15 25.36 -21.55
N TYR A 196 6.13 24.58 -21.18
CA TYR A 196 5.98 23.15 -20.87
C TYR A 196 6.54 22.88 -19.48
N THR A 197 5.84 22.06 -18.68
CA THR A 197 6.28 21.69 -17.34
C THR A 197 6.87 20.27 -17.39
N GLU A 198 8.17 20.15 -17.12
CA GLU A 198 8.84 18.85 -16.97
C GLU A 198 8.70 18.35 -15.53
N PRO A 199 8.55 17.02 -15.31
CA PRO A 199 8.68 16.44 -13.99
C PRO A 199 10.00 16.85 -13.35
N THR A 200 9.92 17.39 -12.14
CA THR A 200 11.10 17.91 -11.44
C THR A 200 11.30 17.15 -10.14
N GLU A 201 12.43 16.47 -10.02
CA GLU A 201 12.86 15.87 -8.77
C GLU A 201 13.43 16.94 -7.84
N VAL A 202 12.96 16.95 -6.58
CA VAL A 202 13.48 17.82 -5.53
C VAL A 202 14.72 17.17 -4.90
N ARG A 203 14.59 15.91 -4.50
CA ARG A 203 15.67 15.07 -3.92
C ARG A 203 15.29 13.60 -3.87
N GLN A 204 16.26 12.72 -3.73
CA GLN A 204 16.01 11.33 -3.31
C GLN A 204 16.05 11.27 -1.79
N VAL A 205 14.97 10.79 -1.15
CA VAL A 205 14.79 10.75 0.31
C VAL A 205 15.17 9.40 0.89
N VAL A 206 14.83 8.32 0.18
CA VAL A 206 15.16 6.95 0.55
C VAL A 206 15.67 6.20 -0.68
N SER A 207 16.35 5.07 -0.47
CA SER A 207 16.84 4.22 -1.56
C SER A 207 15.69 3.51 -2.31
N GLU A 208 15.94 3.13 -3.56
CA GLU A 208 15.02 2.28 -4.33
C GLU A 208 14.69 0.99 -3.60
N GLN A 209 15.68 0.42 -2.88
CA GLN A 209 15.52 -0.77 -2.09
C GLN A 209 14.52 -0.57 -0.94
N THR A 210 14.66 0.52 -0.19
CA THR A 210 13.72 0.88 0.88
C THR A 210 12.32 1.10 0.32
N SER A 211 12.21 1.83 -0.79
CA SER A 211 10.93 2.04 -1.47
C SER A 211 10.25 0.71 -1.84
N ALA A 212 10.99 -0.23 -2.43
CA ALA A 212 10.46 -1.54 -2.81
C ALA A 212 9.99 -2.34 -1.59
N ARG A 213 10.74 -2.32 -0.47
CA ARG A 213 10.36 -2.95 0.79
C ARG A 213 9.09 -2.34 1.37
N CYS A 214 9.01 -1.01 1.38
CA CYS A 214 7.82 -0.30 1.85
C CYS A 214 6.58 -0.66 1.03
N ARG A 215 6.68 -0.75 -0.30
CA ARG A 215 5.57 -1.18 -1.15
C ARG A 215 5.05 -2.56 -0.75
N ALA A 216 5.95 -3.54 -0.58
CA ALA A 216 5.57 -4.90 -0.19
C ALA A 216 4.89 -4.97 1.19
N ILE A 217 5.40 -4.22 2.16
CA ILE A 217 4.81 -4.17 3.50
C ILE A 217 3.45 -3.47 3.46
N LEU A 218 3.33 -2.37 2.69
CA LEU A 218 2.08 -1.62 2.55
C LEU A 218 1.01 -2.40 1.75
N GLU A 219 1.41 -3.30 0.87
CA GLU A 219 0.48 -4.23 0.21
C GLU A 219 -0.20 -5.16 1.23
N LYS A 220 0.51 -5.61 2.28
CA LYS A 220 -0.08 -6.43 3.36
C LYS A 220 -1.19 -5.73 4.13
N VAL A 221 -1.24 -4.40 4.10
CA VAL A 221 -2.34 -3.63 4.69
C VAL A 221 -3.66 -3.90 3.95
N VAL A 222 -3.60 -4.09 2.64
CA VAL A 222 -4.75 -4.41 1.79
C VAL A 222 -4.95 -5.92 1.70
N ASP A 223 -3.87 -6.70 1.66
CA ASP A 223 -3.93 -8.16 1.70
C ASP A 223 -4.17 -8.67 3.14
N GLY A 224 -5.40 -8.53 3.61
CA GLY A 224 -5.86 -9.03 4.92
C GLY A 224 -5.68 -8.10 6.11
N GLY A 225 -5.09 -6.90 5.94
CA GLY A 225 -4.93 -5.89 6.99
C GLY A 225 -6.13 -4.95 7.15
N THR A 226 -5.88 -3.80 7.80
CA THR A 226 -6.91 -2.77 8.07
C THR A 226 -7.47 -2.13 6.80
N GLY A 227 -6.77 -2.21 5.68
CA GLY A 227 -7.14 -1.66 4.37
C GLY A 227 -7.78 -2.66 3.41
N LYS A 228 -8.14 -3.87 3.84
CA LYS A 228 -8.63 -4.97 2.97
C LYS A 228 -9.80 -4.59 2.04
N ASN A 229 -10.60 -3.61 2.43
CA ASN A 229 -11.72 -3.13 1.62
C ASN A 229 -11.26 -2.27 0.41
N ALA A 230 -9.97 -1.94 0.30
CA ALA A 230 -9.40 -1.27 -0.87
C ALA A 230 -8.95 -2.26 -1.96
N ALA A 231 -9.09 -3.57 -1.73
CA ALA A 231 -8.73 -4.58 -2.73
C ALA A 231 -9.56 -4.41 -4.01
N VAL A 232 -8.88 -4.51 -5.15
CA VAL A 232 -9.49 -4.48 -6.49
C VAL A 232 -9.08 -5.76 -7.21
N GLU A 233 -10.07 -6.48 -7.73
CA GLU A 233 -9.83 -7.72 -8.44
C GLU A 233 -8.96 -7.49 -9.69
N GLY A 234 -7.92 -8.26 -9.83
CA GLY A 234 -6.98 -8.19 -10.93
C GLY A 234 -5.81 -7.23 -10.70
N TYR A 235 -5.79 -6.46 -9.61
CA TYR A 235 -4.72 -5.52 -9.30
C TYR A 235 -4.12 -5.76 -7.91
N ARG A 236 -2.82 -5.56 -7.80
CA ARG A 236 -2.13 -5.49 -6.51
C ARG A 236 -2.25 -4.06 -5.98
N ILE A 237 -2.86 -3.92 -4.81
CA ILE A 237 -3.08 -2.62 -4.18
C ILE A 237 -2.27 -2.54 -2.89
N GLY A 238 -1.51 -1.49 -2.74
CA GLY A 238 -0.86 -1.14 -1.48
C GLY A 238 -1.51 0.09 -0.85
N GLY A 239 -1.33 0.26 0.46
CA GLY A 239 -1.87 1.46 1.10
C GLY A 239 -1.78 1.48 2.61
N LYS A 240 -2.38 2.51 3.21
CA LYS A 240 -2.45 2.70 4.65
C LYS A 240 -3.74 3.39 5.04
N THR A 241 -4.45 2.82 6.00
CA THR A 241 -5.62 3.46 6.63
C THR A 241 -5.20 4.49 7.65
N GLY A 242 -5.95 5.57 7.77
CA GLY A 242 -5.82 6.60 8.78
C GLY A 242 -7.12 6.80 9.56
N SER A 243 -6.99 7.11 10.84
CA SER A 243 -8.04 7.67 11.67
C SER A 243 -7.35 8.58 12.68
N SER A 244 -7.70 9.85 12.68
CA SER A 244 -7.19 10.83 13.62
C SER A 244 -8.35 11.51 14.35
N GLU A 245 -8.22 11.65 15.63
CA GLU A 245 -9.11 12.49 16.43
C GLU A 245 -8.60 13.92 16.33
N THR A 246 -9.50 14.87 16.10
CA THR A 246 -9.12 16.28 16.07
C THR A 246 -9.23 16.88 17.47
N LEU A 247 -8.68 18.09 17.65
CA LEU A 247 -8.84 18.84 18.93
C LEU A 247 -10.29 19.29 19.19
N VAL A 248 -11.19 19.15 18.23
CA VAL A 248 -12.62 19.42 18.37
C VAL A 248 -13.31 18.14 18.82
N ASP A 249 -13.95 18.21 19.98
CA ASP A 249 -14.64 17.09 20.63
C ASP A 249 -15.60 16.38 19.66
N GLY A 250 -15.40 15.08 19.46
CA GLY A 250 -16.20 14.24 18.57
C GLY A 250 -15.89 14.38 17.08
N HIS A 251 -14.90 15.17 16.70
CA HIS A 251 -14.43 15.24 15.32
C HIS A 251 -13.34 14.19 15.05
N THR A 252 -13.56 13.38 14.03
CA THR A 252 -12.60 12.38 13.56
C THR A 252 -12.39 12.56 12.07
N ILE A 253 -11.15 12.49 11.59
CA ILE A 253 -10.83 12.39 10.17
C ILE A 253 -10.48 10.94 9.89
N VAL A 254 -11.18 10.32 8.94
CA VAL A 254 -10.91 8.95 8.50
C VAL A 254 -10.40 8.97 7.08
N SER A 255 -9.28 8.30 6.83
CA SER A 255 -8.57 8.41 5.56
C SER A 255 -8.00 7.07 5.08
N PHE A 256 -7.68 7.02 3.80
CA PHE A 256 -6.93 5.95 3.17
C PHE A 256 -5.97 6.55 2.14
N LEU A 257 -4.71 6.23 2.29
CA LEU A 257 -3.66 6.44 1.31
C LEU A 257 -3.49 5.13 0.56
N GLY A 258 -3.71 5.13 -0.75
CA GLY A 258 -3.62 3.93 -1.59
C GLY A 258 -2.78 4.15 -2.83
N PHE A 259 -2.17 3.10 -3.35
CA PHE A 259 -1.43 3.13 -4.60
C PHE A 259 -1.56 1.82 -5.37
N ALA A 260 -1.42 1.89 -6.68
CA ALA A 260 -1.58 0.77 -7.57
C ALA A 260 -0.84 0.93 -8.91
N PRO A 261 -0.39 -0.18 -9.55
CA PRO A 261 -0.13 -1.48 -8.95
C PRO A 261 0.94 -1.42 -7.85
N ALA A 262 0.90 -2.33 -6.87
CA ALA A 262 1.83 -2.23 -5.73
C ALA A 262 3.30 -2.51 -6.10
N ASP A 263 3.53 -3.29 -7.14
CA ASP A 263 4.86 -3.63 -7.65
C ASP A 263 5.43 -2.58 -8.62
N ASP A 264 4.56 -1.87 -9.36
CA ASP A 264 4.94 -0.79 -10.28
C ASP A 264 3.91 0.35 -10.20
N PRO A 265 3.96 1.20 -9.17
CA PRO A 265 2.94 2.21 -8.91
C PRO A 265 2.78 3.21 -10.05
N GLN A 266 1.58 3.28 -10.63
CA GLN A 266 1.20 4.24 -11.65
C GLN A 266 0.32 5.36 -11.08
N VAL A 267 -0.34 5.09 -9.95
CA VAL A 267 -1.24 6.02 -9.30
C VAL A 267 -1.14 5.92 -7.80
N VAL A 268 -1.24 7.08 -7.14
CA VAL A 268 -1.43 7.19 -5.69
C VAL A 268 -2.66 8.03 -5.42
N ILE A 269 -3.46 7.63 -4.45
CA ILE A 269 -4.66 8.37 -4.02
C ILE A 269 -4.63 8.61 -2.52
N LEU A 270 -5.18 9.74 -2.10
CA LEU A 270 -5.45 10.05 -0.70
C LEU A 270 -6.92 10.45 -0.58
N LEU A 271 -7.69 9.63 0.10
CA LEU A 271 -9.08 9.91 0.43
C LEU A 271 -9.21 10.23 1.92
N ALA A 272 -9.88 11.32 2.24
CA ALA A 272 -10.15 11.72 3.60
C ALA A 272 -11.60 12.18 3.74
N TYR A 273 -12.27 11.68 4.77
CA TYR A 273 -13.58 12.16 5.22
C TYR A 273 -13.37 12.96 6.49
N ASP A 274 -13.66 14.24 6.40
CA ASP A 274 -13.62 15.17 7.52
C ASP A 274 -14.95 15.09 8.29
N ALA A 275 -14.88 14.76 9.57
CA ALA A 275 -15.99 14.69 10.50
C ALA A 275 -17.23 13.93 9.94
N PRO A 276 -17.11 12.66 9.54
CA PRO A 276 -18.27 11.88 9.13
C PRO A 276 -19.29 11.82 10.26
N LYS A 277 -20.55 12.13 9.93
CA LYS A 277 -21.61 12.26 10.95
C LYS A 277 -22.00 10.89 11.53
N PRO A 278 -21.89 10.68 12.84
CA PRO A 278 -22.42 9.50 13.50
C PRO A 278 -23.95 9.48 13.46
N ALA A 279 -24.56 8.30 13.51
CA ALA A 279 -26.01 8.09 13.52
C ALA A 279 -26.71 8.77 14.73
N SER A 280 -25.98 8.82 15.88
CA SER A 280 -26.38 9.51 17.10
C SER A 280 -25.14 9.89 17.89
N PRO A 281 -25.24 10.81 18.87
CA PRO A 281 -24.11 11.14 19.73
C PRO A 281 -23.47 9.89 20.36
N GLY A 282 -22.16 9.73 20.18
CA GLY A 282 -21.40 8.58 20.68
C GLY A 282 -21.51 7.29 19.85
N ALA A 283 -22.28 7.26 18.76
CA ALA A 283 -22.30 6.14 17.84
C ALA A 283 -20.99 6.10 17.03
N ASN A 284 -20.51 4.89 16.76
CA ASN A 284 -19.34 4.63 15.89
C ASN A 284 -19.74 4.25 14.45
N THR A 285 -21.03 4.45 14.10
CA THR A 285 -21.57 4.21 12.77
C THR A 285 -22.32 5.44 12.27
N THR A 286 -22.32 5.65 10.95
CA THR A 286 -23.14 6.66 10.29
C THR A 286 -24.62 6.23 10.27
N ALA A 287 -25.54 7.15 9.94
CA ALA A 287 -26.95 6.83 9.74
C ALA A 287 -27.20 5.75 8.65
N GLY A 288 -26.29 5.60 7.69
CA GLY A 288 -26.29 4.53 6.68
C GLY A 288 -25.70 3.20 7.17
N GLY A 289 -25.34 3.07 8.44
CA GLY A 289 -24.80 1.84 9.02
C GLY A 289 -23.31 1.61 8.80
N TRP A 290 -22.59 2.56 8.20
CA TRP A 290 -21.13 2.44 7.98
C TRP A 290 -20.36 2.67 9.28
N TYR A 291 -19.50 1.74 9.66
CA TYR A 291 -18.55 1.95 10.76
C TYR A 291 -17.55 3.05 10.39
N ILE A 292 -17.43 4.06 11.25
CA ILE A 292 -16.58 5.24 11.00
C ILE A 292 -15.11 4.84 11.21
N SER A 293 -14.44 4.53 10.12
CA SER A 293 -13.00 4.24 10.09
C SER A 293 -12.45 4.38 8.68
N GLY A 294 -11.14 4.60 8.56
CA GLY A 294 -10.46 4.65 7.27
C GLY A 294 -10.65 3.36 6.45
N GLY A 295 -10.65 2.20 7.10
CA GLY A 295 -10.83 0.91 6.44
C GLY A 295 -12.25 0.64 5.94
N ASN A 296 -13.28 1.16 6.59
CA ASN A 296 -14.68 0.88 6.20
C ASN A 296 -15.32 1.98 5.35
N MET A 297 -14.77 3.17 5.35
CA MET A 297 -15.26 4.29 4.54
C MET A 297 -14.29 4.63 3.41
N ALA A 298 -13.09 5.10 3.76
CA ALA A 298 -12.15 5.62 2.77
C ALA A 298 -11.54 4.49 1.90
N ALA A 299 -11.16 3.36 2.49
CA ALA A 299 -10.61 2.23 1.73
C ALA A 299 -11.63 1.60 0.77
N LEU A 300 -12.91 1.52 1.18
CA LEU A 300 -13.96 1.00 0.30
C LEU A 300 -14.16 1.91 -0.92
N MET A 301 -14.23 3.23 -0.73
CA MET A 301 -14.35 4.18 -1.85
C MET A 301 -13.07 4.19 -2.70
N ALA A 302 -11.91 3.95 -2.08
CA ALA A 302 -10.65 3.85 -2.80
C ALA A 302 -10.60 2.66 -3.76
N SER A 303 -11.21 1.53 -3.41
CA SER A 303 -11.34 0.37 -4.29
C SER A 303 -12.05 0.74 -5.60
N GLU A 304 -13.23 1.38 -5.49
CA GLU A 304 -14.01 1.82 -6.66
C GLU A 304 -13.26 2.86 -7.51
N LEU A 305 -12.60 3.82 -6.86
CA LEU A 305 -11.84 4.85 -7.57
C LEU A 305 -10.60 4.26 -8.27
N LEU A 306 -9.85 3.39 -7.60
CA LEU A 306 -8.67 2.76 -8.19
C LEU A 306 -9.06 1.87 -9.36
N GLU A 307 -10.14 1.09 -9.28
CA GLU A 307 -10.61 0.29 -10.40
C GLU A 307 -10.90 1.17 -11.62
N ASN A 308 -11.68 2.23 -11.44
CA ASN A 308 -12.01 3.15 -12.52
C ASN A 308 -10.77 3.87 -13.10
N ILE A 309 -9.84 4.30 -12.25
CA ILE A 309 -8.61 4.98 -12.69
C ILE A 309 -7.71 4.02 -13.48
N LEU A 310 -7.48 2.81 -12.96
CA LEU A 310 -6.60 1.83 -13.59
C LEU A 310 -7.17 1.33 -14.94
N ASP A 311 -8.48 1.12 -15.01
CA ASP A 311 -9.17 0.78 -16.26
C ASP A 311 -9.08 1.96 -17.27
N TYR A 312 -9.26 3.21 -16.83
CA TYR A 312 -9.08 4.39 -17.67
C TYR A 312 -7.64 4.55 -18.18
N MET A 313 -6.66 4.26 -17.34
CA MET A 313 -5.23 4.30 -17.70
C MET A 313 -4.81 3.12 -18.59
N GLY A 314 -5.67 2.14 -18.78
CA GLY A 314 -5.36 0.93 -19.56
C GLY A 314 -4.35 0.01 -18.87
N VAL A 315 -4.27 0.05 -17.55
CA VAL A 315 -3.42 -0.87 -16.78
C VAL A 315 -4.04 -2.27 -16.84
N GLU A 316 -3.28 -3.24 -17.31
CA GLU A 316 -3.79 -4.60 -17.46
C GLU A 316 -4.02 -5.28 -16.10
N LYS A 317 -5.15 -5.99 -15.96
CA LYS A 317 -5.43 -6.86 -14.81
C LYS A 317 -4.53 -8.10 -14.90
N THR A 318 -3.46 -8.10 -14.14
CA THR A 318 -2.42 -9.14 -14.17
C THR A 318 -2.47 -10.12 -13.00
N TYR A 319 -3.30 -9.84 -11.99
CA TYR A 319 -3.36 -10.63 -10.76
C TYR A 319 -4.78 -11.05 -10.42
N SER A 320 -4.93 -12.29 -9.94
CA SER A 320 -6.09 -12.64 -9.16
C SER A 320 -5.88 -12.11 -7.73
N SER A 321 -6.90 -11.54 -7.13
CA SER A 321 -6.87 -11.03 -5.73
C SER A 321 -6.71 -12.13 -4.68
N THR A 322 -6.61 -13.37 -5.11
CA THR A 322 -6.36 -14.53 -4.26
C THR A 322 -4.86 -14.80 -4.17
N ALA A 323 -4.36 -14.93 -2.94
CA ALA A 323 -2.96 -15.32 -2.73
C ALA A 323 -2.57 -16.54 -3.57
N ASP A 324 -1.35 -16.53 -4.08
CA ASP A 324 -0.82 -17.68 -4.80
C ASP A 324 -0.81 -18.93 -3.94
N VAL A 325 -1.25 -20.02 -4.52
CA VAL A 325 -1.27 -21.33 -3.88
C VAL A 325 -0.48 -22.35 -4.69
N LEU A 326 0.11 -23.32 -3.99
CA LEU A 326 0.84 -24.38 -4.65
C LEU A 326 -0.10 -25.43 -5.21
N VAL A 327 0.07 -25.81 -6.45
CA VAL A 327 -0.69 -26.89 -7.10
C VAL A 327 -0.27 -28.23 -6.47
N PRO A 328 -1.18 -28.95 -5.82
CA PRO A 328 -0.88 -30.26 -5.24
C PRO A 328 -0.69 -31.32 -6.34
N ASN A 329 0.05 -32.39 -6.03
CA ASN A 329 0.09 -33.55 -6.91
C ASN A 329 -1.21 -34.36 -6.78
N VAL A 330 -1.96 -34.45 -7.88
CA VAL A 330 -3.18 -35.27 -7.98
C VAL A 330 -3.08 -36.40 -9.01
N THR A 331 -1.94 -36.55 -9.67
CA THR A 331 -1.70 -37.67 -10.60
C THR A 331 -1.81 -39.02 -9.89
N GLY A 332 -2.47 -39.95 -10.51
CA GLY A 332 -2.78 -41.29 -9.93
C GLY A 332 -3.95 -41.32 -8.98
N LYS A 333 -4.58 -40.19 -8.63
CA LYS A 333 -5.77 -40.12 -7.76
C LYS A 333 -7.06 -40.34 -8.55
N THR A 334 -8.10 -40.76 -7.83
CA THR A 334 -9.47 -40.71 -8.36
C THR A 334 -9.92 -39.25 -8.54
N LEU A 335 -10.93 -39.00 -9.37
CA LEU A 335 -11.48 -37.66 -9.55
C LEU A 335 -11.98 -37.08 -8.22
N ALA A 336 -12.57 -37.90 -7.35
CA ALA A 336 -13.06 -37.44 -6.04
C ALA A 336 -11.92 -36.97 -5.11
N ASP A 337 -10.83 -37.75 -5.04
CA ASP A 337 -9.67 -37.41 -4.21
C ASP A 337 -8.92 -36.22 -4.77
N ALA A 338 -8.79 -36.11 -6.11
CA ALA A 338 -8.19 -34.97 -6.79
C ALA A 338 -8.99 -33.68 -6.53
N THR A 339 -10.33 -33.77 -6.63
CA THR A 339 -11.24 -32.65 -6.33
C THR A 339 -11.07 -32.17 -4.90
N ALA A 340 -11.01 -33.09 -3.93
CA ALA A 340 -10.82 -32.74 -2.53
C ALA A 340 -9.46 -32.04 -2.28
N ALA A 341 -8.40 -32.56 -2.91
CA ALA A 341 -7.05 -32.00 -2.79
C ALA A 341 -6.95 -30.60 -3.38
N LEU A 342 -7.53 -30.36 -4.57
CA LEU A 342 -7.54 -29.04 -5.22
C LEU A 342 -8.38 -28.03 -4.46
N LYS A 343 -9.58 -28.40 -4.02
CA LYS A 343 -10.44 -27.52 -3.19
C LYS A 343 -9.78 -27.12 -1.88
N LYS A 344 -9.04 -28.02 -1.24
CA LYS A 344 -8.28 -27.70 -0.01
C LYS A 344 -7.26 -26.57 -0.24
N ASN A 345 -6.74 -26.46 -1.45
CA ASN A 345 -5.80 -25.41 -1.87
C ASN A 345 -6.49 -24.26 -2.62
N ASN A 346 -7.80 -24.09 -2.45
CA ASN A 346 -8.57 -23.04 -3.13
C ASN A 346 -8.38 -23.05 -4.66
N LEU A 347 -8.35 -24.25 -5.27
CA LEU A 347 -8.23 -24.42 -6.72
C LEU A 347 -9.50 -25.06 -7.28
N THR A 348 -9.83 -24.69 -8.51
CA THR A 348 -10.89 -25.31 -9.32
C THR A 348 -10.30 -26.36 -10.27
N LEU A 349 -11.14 -27.15 -10.91
CA LEU A 349 -10.67 -28.16 -11.86
C LEU A 349 -11.59 -28.27 -13.09
N ARG A 350 -10.99 -28.70 -14.18
CA ARG A 350 -11.66 -29.17 -15.40
C ARG A 350 -11.06 -30.51 -15.81
N THR A 351 -11.89 -31.46 -16.24
CA THR A 351 -11.41 -32.77 -16.72
C THR A 351 -11.34 -32.84 -18.24
N VAL A 352 -10.38 -33.61 -18.74
CA VAL A 352 -10.25 -34.00 -20.14
C VAL A 352 -10.17 -35.54 -20.17
N GLY A 353 -11.08 -36.17 -20.88
CA GLY A 353 -11.26 -37.63 -20.86
C GLY A 353 -12.16 -38.12 -19.74
N ASP A 354 -12.42 -39.43 -19.69
CA ASP A 354 -13.40 -40.13 -18.82
C ASP A 354 -12.79 -41.32 -18.08
N GLY A 355 -11.46 -41.41 -17.98
CA GLY A 355 -10.78 -42.46 -17.23
C GLY A 355 -11.01 -42.39 -15.72
N ASP A 356 -10.78 -43.49 -15.02
CA ASP A 356 -11.01 -43.62 -13.58
C ASP A 356 -10.03 -42.87 -12.70
N THR A 357 -8.84 -42.56 -13.22
CA THR A 357 -7.76 -41.87 -12.49
C THR A 357 -7.13 -40.77 -13.32
N VAL A 358 -6.58 -39.79 -12.62
CA VAL A 358 -5.83 -38.67 -13.20
C VAL A 358 -4.52 -39.21 -13.78
N THR A 359 -4.34 -39.15 -15.10
CA THR A 359 -3.10 -39.54 -15.80
C THR A 359 -2.12 -38.41 -15.92
N GLY A 360 -2.58 -37.17 -15.83
CA GLY A 360 -1.76 -35.97 -15.82
C GLY A 360 -2.51 -34.72 -15.40
N GLN A 361 -1.78 -33.67 -15.10
CA GLN A 361 -2.35 -32.37 -14.69
C GLN A 361 -1.56 -31.18 -15.27
N ILE A 362 -2.27 -30.12 -15.60
CA ILE A 362 -1.70 -28.81 -15.96
C ILE A 362 -2.42 -27.72 -15.15
N PRO A 363 -1.70 -26.89 -14.38
CA PRO A 363 -0.24 -26.86 -14.15
C PRO A 363 0.32 -28.10 -13.47
N ALA A 364 1.62 -28.33 -13.63
CA ALA A 364 2.34 -29.39 -12.94
C ALA A 364 2.34 -29.15 -11.41
N GLN A 365 2.57 -30.22 -10.63
CA GLN A 365 2.70 -30.10 -9.18
C GLN A 365 3.78 -29.09 -8.79
N GLY A 366 3.52 -28.33 -7.71
CA GLY A 366 4.44 -27.33 -7.18
C GLY A 366 4.43 -25.98 -7.94
N ALA A 367 3.67 -25.86 -9.03
CA ALA A 367 3.43 -24.57 -9.66
C ALA A 367 2.75 -23.62 -8.64
N SER A 368 3.23 -22.37 -8.57
CA SER A 368 2.58 -21.30 -7.80
C SER A 368 1.61 -20.58 -8.72
N ILE A 369 0.33 -20.64 -8.43
CA ILE A 369 -0.74 -20.02 -9.23
C ILE A 369 -1.74 -19.33 -8.31
N PRO A 370 -2.44 -18.31 -8.80
CA PRO A 370 -3.47 -17.64 -8.03
C PRO A 370 -4.54 -18.61 -7.51
N GLY A 371 -4.95 -18.45 -6.26
CA GLY A 371 -6.10 -19.17 -5.71
C GLY A 371 -7.33 -18.93 -6.58
N GLY A 372 -8.22 -19.93 -6.69
CA GLY A 372 -9.35 -19.91 -7.62
C GLY A 372 -9.02 -20.33 -9.05
N SER A 373 -7.74 -20.44 -9.41
CA SER A 373 -7.30 -20.87 -10.75
C SER A 373 -7.77 -22.30 -11.07
N GLU A 374 -7.96 -22.57 -12.36
CA GLU A 374 -8.36 -23.87 -12.86
C GLU A 374 -7.14 -24.77 -13.12
N VAL A 375 -7.21 -26.00 -12.62
CA VAL A 375 -6.26 -27.08 -12.92
C VAL A 375 -6.93 -28.07 -13.88
N VAL A 376 -6.33 -28.30 -15.04
CA VAL A 376 -6.81 -29.28 -16.02
C VAL A 376 -6.32 -30.66 -15.62
N LEU A 377 -7.25 -31.60 -15.44
CA LEU A 377 -6.96 -33.00 -15.11
C LEU A 377 -7.21 -33.87 -16.33
N TYR A 378 -6.21 -34.61 -16.77
CA TYR A 378 -6.32 -35.59 -17.85
C TYR A 378 -6.72 -36.94 -17.24
N MET A 379 -7.87 -37.45 -17.68
CA MET A 379 -8.49 -38.69 -17.16
C MET A 379 -8.39 -39.79 -18.23
N GLY A 380 -7.26 -40.49 -18.24
CA GLY A 380 -7.00 -41.50 -19.25
C GLY A 380 -6.46 -40.99 -20.60
N GLU A 381 -6.52 -39.68 -20.82
CA GLU A 381 -5.97 -39.01 -21.99
C GLU A 381 -4.49 -38.63 -21.79
N GLN A 382 -3.77 -38.44 -22.89
CA GLN A 382 -2.41 -37.94 -22.81
C GLN A 382 -2.38 -36.42 -22.61
N VAL A 383 -1.48 -35.99 -21.72
CA VAL A 383 -1.19 -34.55 -21.57
C VAL A 383 -0.56 -34.06 -22.89
N PRO A 384 -1.01 -32.89 -23.43
CA PRO A 384 -0.36 -32.29 -24.58
C PRO A 384 1.15 -32.09 -24.37
N THR A 385 1.95 -32.44 -25.34
CA THR A 385 3.42 -32.33 -25.30
C THR A 385 3.95 -31.18 -26.16
N ASP A 386 3.17 -30.10 -26.29
CA ASP A 386 3.63 -28.91 -27.00
C ASP A 386 4.88 -28.35 -26.32
N GLN A 387 5.96 -28.23 -27.08
CA GLN A 387 7.22 -27.71 -26.55
C GLN A 387 7.24 -26.18 -26.59
N VAL A 388 7.66 -25.60 -25.50
CA VAL A 388 7.88 -24.16 -25.35
C VAL A 388 9.27 -23.88 -24.80
N GLN A 389 9.85 -22.72 -25.14
CA GLN A 389 11.19 -22.36 -24.66
C GLN A 389 11.11 -21.69 -23.30
N VAL A 390 11.97 -22.10 -22.40
CA VAL A 390 12.12 -21.50 -21.06
C VAL A 390 12.70 -20.09 -21.20
N PRO A 391 12.01 -19.04 -20.74
CA PRO A 391 12.54 -17.69 -20.78
C PRO A 391 13.63 -17.47 -19.72
N ASN A 392 14.50 -16.47 -19.93
CA ASN A 392 15.42 -16.03 -18.88
C ASN A 392 14.67 -15.16 -17.86
N VAL A 393 14.64 -15.59 -16.61
CA VAL A 393 14.03 -14.86 -15.50
C VAL A 393 15.03 -14.45 -14.41
N VAL A 394 16.32 -14.77 -14.58
CA VAL A 394 17.35 -14.33 -13.64
C VAL A 394 17.44 -12.81 -13.65
N GLY A 395 17.51 -12.21 -12.46
CA GLY A 395 17.51 -10.76 -12.24
C GLY A 395 16.11 -10.14 -12.14
N LEU A 396 15.05 -10.90 -12.37
CA LEU A 396 13.67 -10.41 -12.29
C LEU A 396 13.10 -10.60 -10.88
N THR A 397 12.16 -9.73 -10.51
CA THR A 397 11.34 -9.92 -9.30
C THR A 397 10.42 -11.13 -9.47
N LEU A 398 9.84 -11.62 -8.37
CA LEU A 398 8.90 -12.75 -8.41
C LEU A 398 7.76 -12.50 -9.41
N ALA A 399 7.13 -11.32 -9.33
CA ALA A 399 6.02 -10.96 -10.21
C ALA A 399 6.43 -10.91 -11.69
N GLN A 400 7.56 -10.29 -12.00
CA GLN A 400 8.09 -10.23 -13.36
C GLN A 400 8.46 -11.63 -13.90
N ALA A 401 9.03 -12.48 -13.04
CA ALA A 401 9.37 -13.85 -13.38
C ALA A 401 8.12 -14.71 -13.65
N GLN A 402 7.09 -14.59 -12.79
CA GLN A 402 5.80 -15.25 -12.97
C GLN A 402 5.14 -14.84 -14.28
N LYS A 403 5.04 -13.53 -14.54
CA LYS A 403 4.48 -13.01 -15.80
C LYS A 403 5.19 -13.61 -17.02
N LYS A 404 6.51 -13.55 -17.04
CA LYS A 404 7.31 -14.03 -18.16
C LYS A 404 7.21 -15.54 -18.38
N MET A 405 7.12 -16.33 -17.30
CA MET A 405 6.87 -17.77 -17.38
C MET A 405 5.47 -18.06 -17.94
N THR A 406 4.43 -17.36 -17.43
CA THR A 406 3.05 -17.53 -17.89
C THR A 406 2.88 -17.18 -19.36
N GLU A 407 3.47 -16.08 -19.84
CA GLU A 407 3.48 -15.69 -21.26
C GLU A 407 4.13 -16.76 -22.15
N ALA A 408 5.13 -17.47 -21.64
CA ALA A 408 5.75 -18.61 -22.32
C ALA A 408 4.93 -19.90 -22.21
N GLY A 409 3.80 -19.90 -21.50
CA GLY A 409 2.99 -21.10 -21.24
C GLY A 409 3.59 -22.05 -20.21
N LEU A 410 4.44 -21.50 -19.33
CA LEU A 410 5.10 -22.20 -18.23
C LEU A 410 4.61 -21.67 -16.88
N TYR A 411 4.93 -22.38 -15.82
CA TYR A 411 4.62 -21.97 -14.45
C TYR A 411 5.90 -21.83 -13.63
N LEU A 412 5.86 -20.95 -12.64
CA LEU A 412 6.99 -20.72 -11.75
C LEU A 412 6.76 -21.47 -10.43
N LYS A 413 7.80 -22.14 -9.95
CA LYS A 413 7.90 -22.67 -8.59
C LYS A 413 8.96 -21.87 -7.86
N ALA A 414 8.53 -20.96 -7.00
CA ALA A 414 9.43 -20.11 -6.24
C ALA A 414 10.07 -20.84 -5.07
N SER A 415 11.38 -20.64 -4.85
CA SER A 415 12.11 -21.14 -3.69
C SER A 415 13.11 -20.10 -3.17
N GLY A 416 13.58 -20.27 -1.94
CA GLY A 416 14.46 -19.30 -1.28
C GLY A 416 13.67 -18.09 -0.76
N ALA A 417 14.30 -16.92 -0.77
CA ALA A 417 13.73 -15.67 -0.23
C ALA A 417 12.74 -15.03 -1.22
N SER A 418 11.73 -15.76 -1.67
CA SER A 418 10.76 -15.29 -2.69
C SER A 418 9.67 -14.36 -2.14
N GLY A 419 9.53 -14.25 -0.82
CA GLY A 419 8.44 -13.52 -0.17
C GLY A 419 8.64 -12.01 -0.04
N TYR A 420 9.77 -11.46 -0.48
CA TYR A 420 10.10 -10.04 -0.37
C TYR A 420 10.04 -9.35 -1.73
N SER A 421 9.59 -8.12 -1.78
CA SER A 421 9.56 -7.34 -3.03
C SER A 421 10.93 -7.00 -3.60
N THR A 422 11.95 -7.01 -2.74
CA THR A 422 13.38 -6.86 -3.09
C THR A 422 14.01 -8.16 -3.56
N SER A 423 13.26 -9.28 -3.49
CA SER A 423 13.75 -10.57 -3.93
C SER A 423 13.87 -10.60 -5.43
N THR A 424 15.05 -10.96 -5.91
CA THR A 424 15.32 -11.18 -7.33
C THR A 424 15.74 -12.63 -7.57
N ALA A 425 15.32 -13.15 -8.70
CA ALA A 425 15.74 -14.47 -9.16
C ALA A 425 17.24 -14.48 -9.40
N TYR A 426 17.99 -15.35 -8.75
CA TYR A 426 19.42 -15.50 -8.98
C TYR A 426 19.78 -16.79 -9.73
N GLU A 427 18.88 -17.77 -9.74
CA GLU A 427 19.07 -19.07 -10.39
C GLU A 427 17.73 -19.62 -10.88
N GLN A 428 17.70 -20.22 -12.06
CA GLN A 428 16.60 -21.03 -12.57
C GLN A 428 17.08 -22.46 -12.85
N GLU A 429 16.30 -23.47 -12.44
CA GLU A 429 16.67 -24.89 -12.54
C GLU A 429 16.89 -25.32 -14.00
N VAL A 430 16.07 -24.81 -14.90
CA VAL A 430 16.16 -25.11 -16.33
C VAL A 430 16.69 -23.86 -17.05
N ALA A 431 17.78 -24.04 -17.81
CA ALA A 431 18.42 -22.93 -18.51
C ALA A 431 17.49 -22.27 -19.54
N ALA A 432 17.62 -20.94 -19.68
CA ALA A 432 16.89 -20.19 -20.70
C ALA A 432 17.17 -20.73 -22.12
N GLY A 433 16.13 -20.79 -22.94
CA GLY A 433 16.18 -21.35 -24.29
C GLY A 433 16.05 -22.89 -24.38
N THR A 434 15.96 -23.57 -23.22
CA THR A 434 15.66 -25.02 -23.21
C THR A 434 14.22 -25.26 -23.62
N SER A 435 13.95 -26.24 -24.47
CA SER A 435 12.57 -26.66 -24.79
C SER A 435 12.05 -27.62 -23.73
N VAL A 436 10.86 -27.32 -23.20
CA VAL A 436 10.15 -28.14 -22.22
C VAL A 436 8.67 -28.21 -22.58
N ASP A 437 7.95 -29.17 -22.01
CA ASP A 437 6.50 -29.27 -22.23
C ASP A 437 5.76 -28.06 -21.68
N ARG A 438 4.80 -27.55 -22.45
CA ARG A 438 3.88 -26.49 -21.97
C ARG A 438 3.22 -26.90 -20.67
N GLY A 439 3.11 -25.96 -19.73
CA GLY A 439 2.56 -26.24 -18.41
C GLY A 439 3.57 -26.78 -17.40
N THR A 440 4.84 -26.94 -17.78
CA THR A 440 5.90 -27.34 -16.84
C THR A 440 6.10 -26.24 -15.78
N ALA A 441 6.29 -26.64 -14.52
CA ALA A 441 6.69 -25.75 -13.44
C ALA A 441 8.21 -25.73 -13.32
N ILE A 442 8.80 -24.55 -13.51
CA ILE A 442 10.24 -24.31 -13.42
C ILE A 442 10.58 -23.76 -12.04
N GLU A 443 11.49 -24.43 -11.35
CA GLU A 443 11.98 -23.91 -10.07
C GLU A 443 12.91 -22.71 -10.31
N VAL A 444 12.60 -21.61 -9.64
CA VAL A 444 13.40 -20.37 -9.66
C VAL A 444 13.73 -20.00 -8.25
N ARG A 445 15.01 -19.79 -7.97
CA ARG A 445 15.52 -19.44 -6.66
C ARG A 445 15.68 -17.94 -6.54
N PHE A 446 15.12 -17.41 -5.47
CA PHE A 446 15.16 -15.98 -5.16
C PHE A 446 16.11 -15.72 -4.00
N THR A 447 16.84 -14.63 -4.08
CA THR A 447 17.62 -14.07 -2.99
C THR A 447 17.11 -12.67 -2.68
N ASP A 448 17.05 -12.34 -1.40
CA ASP A 448 16.88 -10.95 -0.99
C ASP A 448 18.26 -10.28 -1.01
N SER A 449 18.44 -9.33 -1.93
CA SER A 449 19.69 -8.57 -2.05
C SER A 449 20.04 -7.77 -0.78
N ALA A 450 19.05 -7.53 0.09
CA ALA A 450 19.24 -6.88 1.38
C ALA A 450 19.91 -7.79 2.43
N ALA A 451 19.72 -9.11 2.34
CA ALA A 451 20.33 -10.05 3.28
C ALA A 451 21.82 -10.33 3.01
N SER A 452 22.31 -10.05 1.79
CA SER A 452 23.71 -10.31 1.40
C SER A 452 24.70 -9.17 1.71
N GLY A 453 24.22 -8.02 2.18
CA GLY A 453 25.06 -6.86 2.56
C GLY A 453 25.56 -6.83 4.02
N ALA A 454 25.21 -7.80 4.85
CA ALA A 454 25.57 -7.83 6.28
C ALA A 454 26.83 -8.66 6.58
N GLY A 455 27.73 -8.81 5.62
CA GLY A 455 28.96 -9.58 5.81
C GLY A 455 30.11 -9.10 4.94
N LEU A 456 30.70 -7.97 5.28
CA LEU A 456 32.14 -7.65 5.07
C LEU A 456 32.52 -6.51 6.02
#